data_53512e7ae4b32ec81d1527fb2a6f8117
#
_entry.id   53512e7ae4b32ec81d1527fb2a6f8117
#
_cell.length_a   1.000
_cell.length_b   1.000
_cell.length_c   1.000
_cell.angle_alpha   90.00
_cell.angle_beta   90.00
_cell.angle_gamma   90.00
#
_symmetry.space_group_name_H-M   'P 1'
#
loop_
_entity.id
_entity.type
_entity.pdbx_description
1 polymer ?
#
loop_
_entity_poly.entity_id
_entity_poly.type
_entity_poly.pdbx_seq_one_letter_code
_entity_poly.pdbx_strand_id
1 'polypeptide(L)'
;MTAAAPPLPVAIGTVYGALLNERAALDALGDAVNAPPYGRPPQAPILYIKPANTHAADGATVVVPAGVDALEIGASVAVVFARRATRVPAARALDYLHGFTLASDVSVPHPDYYRPAVRFKCRDGFCPMGPAIVPAAALGDVDTIGLTVRIDGELAVSASTSTLIRSVRELIADVTAFMSFDAGDVLLLGVAGGAPRARAGSTIEIAAAGIGTLRHTLIAEETR
;
A
#
# COMPACT_ATOMS: atom_id res chain seq x y z
N MET A 1 -21.01 14.42 12.37
CA MET A 1 -20.15 13.33 12.83
C MET A 1 -20.44 12.12 11.96
N THR A 2 -19.61 11.83 10.99
CA THR A 2 -19.72 10.60 10.18
C THR A 2 -19.33 9.44 11.09
N ALA A 3 -20.20 8.41 11.21
CA ALA A 3 -19.87 7.20 11.97
C ALA A 3 -18.57 6.59 11.37
N ALA A 4 -17.66 6.19 12.24
CA ALA A 4 -16.47 5.45 11.79
C ALA A 4 -16.91 4.19 11.05
N ALA A 5 -16.27 3.91 9.91
CA ALA A 5 -16.51 2.68 9.18
C ALA A 5 -16.22 1.46 10.07
N PRO A 6 -16.95 0.36 9.91
CA PRO A 6 -16.69 -0.84 10.69
C PRO A 6 -15.27 -1.37 10.37
N PRO A 7 -14.57 -1.97 11.35
CA PRO A 7 -13.26 -2.56 11.09
C PRO A 7 -13.36 -3.67 10.05
N LEU A 8 -12.24 -3.97 9.39
CA LEU A 8 -12.16 -5.12 8.47
C LEU A 8 -12.57 -6.41 9.21
N PRO A 9 -13.23 -7.35 8.50
CA PRO A 9 -13.83 -8.54 9.12
C PRO A 9 -12.80 -9.58 9.60
N VAL A 10 -11.51 -9.30 9.45
CA VAL A 10 -10.39 -10.14 9.93
C VAL A 10 -9.42 -9.30 10.75
N ALA A 11 -8.81 -9.90 11.76
CA ALA A 11 -7.72 -9.28 12.48
C ALA A 11 -6.51 -9.16 11.54
N ILE A 12 -6.01 -7.93 11.37
CA ILE A 12 -4.84 -7.67 10.54
C ILE A 12 -3.57 -8.05 11.31
N GLY A 13 -2.77 -8.89 10.69
CA GLY A 13 -1.44 -9.30 11.16
C GLY A 13 -0.35 -8.33 10.73
N THR A 14 0.77 -8.86 10.25
CA THR A 14 1.85 -8.01 9.73
C THR A 14 1.50 -7.49 8.34
N VAL A 15 1.77 -6.21 8.12
CA VAL A 15 1.60 -5.58 6.80
C VAL A 15 2.97 -5.38 6.15
N TYR A 16 3.16 -6.02 5.02
CA TYR A 16 4.33 -5.86 4.16
C TYR A 16 3.95 -5.04 2.93
N GLY A 17 4.91 -4.30 2.37
CA GLY A 17 4.70 -3.60 1.11
C GLY A 17 5.82 -3.91 0.13
N ALA A 18 5.48 -4.07 -1.15
CA ALA A 18 6.45 -4.21 -2.22
C ALA A 18 6.90 -2.83 -2.70
N LEU A 19 8.20 -2.53 -2.52
CA LEU A 19 8.83 -1.32 -3.02
C LEU A 19 9.23 -1.52 -4.49
N LEU A 20 9.02 -0.49 -5.31
CA LEU A 20 9.41 -0.46 -6.73
C LEU A 20 8.80 -1.61 -7.56
N ASN A 21 7.65 -2.13 -7.16
CA ASN A 21 6.91 -3.13 -7.96
C ASN A 21 5.96 -2.46 -8.98
N GLU A 22 5.90 -1.15 -9.05
CA GLU A 22 5.16 -0.39 -10.04
C GLU A 22 6.16 0.20 -11.05
N ARG A 23 5.86 0.05 -12.36
CA ARG A 23 6.79 0.37 -13.45
C ARG A 23 7.21 1.83 -13.44
N ALA A 24 6.26 2.76 -13.35
CA ALA A 24 6.59 4.18 -13.36
C ALA A 24 7.42 4.60 -12.13
N ALA A 25 7.24 3.93 -10.98
CA ALA A 25 8.05 4.17 -9.79
C ALA A 25 9.51 3.72 -9.99
N LEU A 26 9.72 2.59 -10.68
CA LEU A 26 11.07 2.13 -11.03
C LEU A 26 11.70 3.01 -12.10
N ASP A 27 10.94 3.34 -13.15
CA ASP A 27 11.40 4.16 -14.28
C ASP A 27 11.79 5.59 -13.83
N ALA A 28 11.13 6.13 -12.80
CA ALA A 28 11.46 7.43 -12.22
C ALA A 28 12.86 7.51 -11.59
N LEU A 29 13.47 6.38 -11.26
CA LEU A 29 14.85 6.33 -10.79
C LEU A 29 15.86 6.60 -11.93
N GLY A 30 15.48 6.37 -13.19
CA GLY A 30 16.34 6.58 -14.35
C GLY A 30 17.71 5.90 -14.17
N ASP A 31 18.78 6.62 -14.52
CA ASP A 31 20.14 6.11 -14.42
C ASP A 31 20.60 5.87 -12.97
N ALA A 32 19.96 6.49 -11.97
CA ALA A 32 20.29 6.29 -10.56
C ALA A 32 20.17 4.82 -10.12
N VAL A 33 19.33 4.02 -10.78
CA VAL A 33 19.18 2.60 -10.48
C VAL A 33 20.46 1.79 -10.75
N ASN A 34 21.32 2.26 -11.65
CA ASN A 34 22.59 1.64 -12.01
C ASN A 34 23.79 2.23 -11.24
N ALA A 35 23.56 3.32 -10.49
CA ALA A 35 24.60 3.99 -9.71
C ALA A 35 24.59 3.51 -8.24
N PRO A 36 25.68 3.71 -7.47
CA PRO A 36 25.63 3.53 -6.03
C PRO A 36 24.53 4.38 -5.38
N PRO A 37 23.80 3.87 -4.38
CA PRO A 37 24.00 2.60 -3.69
C PRO A 37 23.32 1.39 -4.34
N TYR A 38 22.55 1.53 -5.40
CA TYR A 38 21.75 0.44 -6.02
C TYR A 38 22.61 -0.48 -6.90
N GLY A 39 23.36 0.08 -7.85
CA GLY A 39 24.25 -0.63 -8.75
C GLY A 39 23.57 -1.39 -9.90
N ARG A 40 22.30 -1.75 -9.75
CA ARG A 40 21.46 -2.40 -10.77
C ARG A 40 19.98 -2.39 -10.35
N PRO A 41 19.04 -2.56 -11.31
CA PRO A 41 17.62 -2.73 -11.00
C PRO A 41 17.35 -3.92 -10.08
N PRO A 42 16.31 -3.86 -9.22
CA PRO A 42 15.94 -4.96 -8.35
C PRO A 42 15.62 -6.24 -9.12
N GLN A 43 16.26 -7.36 -8.76
CA GLN A 43 16.00 -8.67 -9.36
C GLN A 43 15.01 -9.51 -8.54
N ALA A 44 14.84 -9.18 -7.26
CA ALA A 44 13.88 -9.79 -6.34
C ALA A 44 12.96 -8.71 -5.76
N PRO A 45 11.81 -9.09 -5.17
CA PRO A 45 10.96 -8.15 -4.46
C PRO A 45 11.73 -7.44 -3.34
N ILE A 46 11.64 -6.11 -3.30
CA ILE A 46 12.12 -5.33 -2.15
C ILE A 46 10.93 -5.10 -1.24
N LEU A 47 11.04 -5.49 0.03
CA LEU A 47 9.95 -5.36 0.98
C LEU A 47 10.26 -4.33 2.05
N TYR A 48 9.19 -3.65 2.52
CA TYR A 48 9.16 -2.87 3.75
C TYR A 48 8.01 -3.35 4.64
N ILE A 49 7.98 -2.90 5.87
CA ILE A 49 6.98 -3.30 6.87
C ILE A 49 6.25 -2.07 7.37
N LYS A 50 4.93 -2.22 7.53
CA LYS A 50 4.06 -1.31 8.26
C LYS A 50 3.69 -2.01 9.58
N PRO A 51 4.36 -1.68 10.69
CA PRO A 51 4.10 -2.30 11.99
C PRO A 51 2.71 -1.93 12.53
N ALA A 52 2.23 -2.69 13.52
CA ALA A 52 0.86 -2.60 14.03
C ALA A 52 0.40 -1.20 14.44
N ASN A 53 1.30 -0.35 14.96
CA ASN A 53 0.99 1.03 15.31
C ASN A 53 0.59 1.90 14.10
N THR A 54 0.96 1.49 12.88
CA THR A 54 0.60 2.22 11.66
C THR A 54 -0.81 1.89 11.17
N HIS A 55 -1.39 0.77 11.59
CA HIS A 55 -2.68 0.31 11.10
C HIS A 55 -3.80 1.26 11.52
N ALA A 56 -4.66 1.61 10.58
CA ALA A 56 -5.84 2.43 10.80
C ALA A 56 -6.98 1.93 9.92
N ALA A 57 -8.22 2.17 10.34
CA ALA A 57 -9.41 1.79 9.59
C ALA A 57 -9.78 2.86 8.55
N ASP A 58 -10.74 2.51 7.67
CA ASP A 58 -11.43 3.46 6.82
C ASP A 58 -12.09 4.57 7.67
N GLY A 59 -11.99 5.81 7.22
CA GLY A 59 -12.44 6.99 7.96
C GLY A 59 -11.49 7.48 9.05
N ALA A 60 -10.31 6.91 9.18
CA ALA A 60 -9.32 7.31 10.20
C ALA A 60 -8.81 8.74 9.98
N THR A 61 -8.28 9.29 11.05
CA THR A 61 -7.52 10.54 11.04
C THR A 61 -6.03 10.24 11.13
N VAL A 62 -5.24 10.81 10.20
CA VAL A 62 -3.78 10.66 10.14
C VAL A 62 -3.12 11.98 10.51
N VAL A 63 -2.16 11.96 11.43
CA VAL A 63 -1.50 13.15 11.93
C VAL A 63 -0.32 13.54 11.05
N VAL A 64 -0.31 14.78 10.56
CA VAL A 64 0.85 15.40 9.90
C VAL A 64 1.78 15.92 11.01
N PRO A 65 3.01 15.39 11.12
CA PRO A 65 3.92 15.78 12.19
C PRO A 65 4.33 17.25 12.15
N ALA A 66 4.62 17.83 13.29
CA ALA A 66 5.14 19.19 13.38
C ALA A 66 6.42 19.35 12.54
N GLY A 67 6.48 20.44 11.77
CA GLY A 67 7.59 20.72 10.86
C GLY A 67 7.57 19.94 9.54
N VAL A 68 6.49 19.19 9.27
CA VAL A 68 6.25 18.52 7.98
C VAL A 68 5.14 19.25 7.24
N ASP A 69 5.43 19.76 6.05
CA ASP A 69 4.45 20.53 5.25
C ASP A 69 3.36 19.67 4.64
N ALA A 70 3.71 18.45 4.20
CA ALA A 70 2.80 17.53 3.55
C ALA A 70 3.27 16.08 3.69
N LEU A 71 2.33 15.13 3.62
CA LEU A 71 2.60 13.69 3.57
C LEU A 71 2.46 13.17 2.14
N GLU A 72 3.23 12.17 1.78
CA GLU A 72 3.04 11.40 0.55
C GLU A 72 1.96 10.35 0.77
N ILE A 73 1.03 10.28 -0.18
CA ILE A 73 -0.12 9.36 -0.16
C ILE A 73 0.14 8.23 -1.15
N GLY A 74 0.76 7.18 -0.65
CA GLY A 74 1.05 5.99 -1.43
C GLY A 74 -0.15 5.06 -1.51
N ALA A 75 -0.98 5.17 -2.56
CA ALA A 75 -2.11 4.27 -2.73
C ALA A 75 -1.69 2.91 -3.29
N SER A 76 -2.22 1.84 -2.71
CA SER A 76 -1.96 0.47 -3.14
C SER A 76 -3.22 -0.38 -3.06
N VAL A 77 -3.37 -1.29 -4.03
CA VAL A 77 -4.17 -2.49 -3.84
C VAL A 77 -3.37 -3.43 -2.94
N ALA A 78 -4.03 -4.07 -2.01
CA ALA A 78 -3.42 -5.00 -1.06
C ALA A 78 -4.15 -6.33 -1.05
N VAL A 79 -3.43 -7.42 -0.81
CA VAL A 79 -3.98 -8.76 -0.59
C VAL A 79 -3.91 -9.12 0.89
N VAL A 80 -4.96 -9.79 1.39
CA VAL A 80 -5.06 -10.27 2.76
C VAL A 80 -5.05 -11.80 2.74
N PHE A 81 -4.12 -12.41 3.46
CA PHE A 81 -3.97 -13.87 3.50
C PHE A 81 -5.02 -14.51 4.41
N ALA A 82 -5.62 -15.62 3.93
CA ALA A 82 -6.62 -16.40 4.66
C ALA A 82 -6.00 -17.51 5.52
N ARG A 83 -4.81 -17.95 5.16
CA ARG A 83 -4.11 -19.07 5.76
C ARG A 83 -2.61 -18.98 5.51
N ARG A 84 -1.86 -19.81 6.22
CA ARG A 84 -0.40 -19.89 6.03
C ARG A 84 -0.04 -20.14 4.57
N ALA A 85 0.79 -19.26 4.03
CA ALA A 85 1.30 -19.29 2.66
C ALA A 85 2.83 -19.38 2.68
N THR A 86 3.37 -20.48 2.19
CA THR A 86 4.81 -20.77 2.12
C THR A 86 5.09 -21.48 0.81
N ARG A 87 6.05 -21.01 0.02
CA ARG A 87 6.44 -21.57 -1.29
C ARG A 87 5.24 -21.84 -2.19
N VAL A 88 4.38 -20.83 -2.31
CA VAL A 88 3.13 -20.92 -3.06
C VAL A 88 3.42 -20.79 -4.56
N PRO A 89 3.04 -21.78 -5.39
CA PRO A 89 3.15 -21.62 -6.84
C PRO A 89 2.25 -20.48 -7.34
N ALA A 90 2.70 -19.70 -8.30
CA ALA A 90 1.94 -18.56 -8.83
C ALA A 90 0.52 -18.94 -9.28
N ALA A 91 0.34 -20.10 -9.90
CA ALA A 91 -0.97 -20.61 -10.33
C ALA A 91 -1.95 -20.84 -9.17
N ARG A 92 -1.46 -21.00 -7.95
CA ARG A 92 -2.26 -21.23 -6.73
C ARG A 92 -2.31 -20.03 -5.79
N ALA A 93 -1.68 -18.92 -6.15
CA ALA A 93 -1.50 -17.77 -5.26
C ALA A 93 -2.82 -17.25 -4.67
N LEU A 94 -3.86 -17.13 -5.49
CA LEU A 94 -5.15 -16.59 -5.04
C LEU A 94 -5.91 -17.52 -4.09
N ASP A 95 -5.60 -18.83 -4.06
CA ASP A 95 -6.23 -19.80 -3.16
C ASP A 95 -5.88 -19.57 -1.68
N TYR A 96 -4.88 -18.75 -1.41
CA TYR A 96 -4.37 -18.44 -0.07
C TYR A 96 -4.92 -17.14 0.50
N LEU A 97 -5.76 -16.43 -0.27
CA LEU A 97 -6.23 -15.10 0.08
C LEU A 97 -7.65 -15.11 0.65
N HIS A 98 -7.91 -14.27 1.65
CA HIS A 98 -9.26 -13.78 1.95
C HIS A 98 -9.78 -12.92 0.80
N GLY A 99 -8.92 -12.09 0.23
CA GLY A 99 -9.28 -11.21 -0.86
C GLY A 99 -8.38 -10.00 -0.94
N PHE A 100 -8.92 -8.98 -1.58
CA PHE A 100 -8.28 -7.71 -1.89
C PHE A 100 -8.91 -6.58 -1.10
N THR A 101 -8.10 -5.62 -0.71
CA THR A 101 -8.50 -4.39 -0.04
C THR A 101 -7.68 -3.22 -0.57
N LEU A 102 -7.97 -2.00 -0.11
CA LEU A 102 -7.16 -0.81 -0.40
C LEU A 102 -6.32 -0.46 0.81
N ALA A 103 -5.16 0.11 0.56
CA ALA A 103 -4.29 0.65 1.58
C ALA A 103 -3.73 2.01 1.17
N SER A 104 -3.60 2.89 2.14
CA SER A 104 -2.86 4.14 2.03
C SER A 104 -1.51 3.99 2.72
N ASP A 105 -0.44 3.80 1.95
CA ASP A 105 0.92 3.79 2.46
C ASP A 105 1.41 5.23 2.65
N VAL A 106 0.98 5.84 3.75
CA VAL A 106 1.36 7.21 4.08
C VAL A 106 2.83 7.27 4.51
N SER A 107 3.55 8.30 4.05
CA SER A 107 4.90 8.56 4.50
C SER A 107 5.21 10.05 4.58
N VAL A 108 6.15 10.41 5.46
CA VAL A 108 6.83 11.70 5.38
C VAL A 108 7.73 11.66 4.14
N PRO A 109 7.73 12.68 3.27
CA PRO A 109 8.59 12.73 2.09
C PRO A 109 10.06 12.50 2.44
N HIS A 110 10.72 11.62 1.71
CA HIS A 110 12.14 11.30 1.89
C HIS A 110 12.76 10.84 0.57
N PRO A 111 14.01 11.20 0.29
CA PRO A 111 14.67 10.87 -0.98
C PRO A 111 15.33 9.49 -0.97
N ASP A 112 15.36 8.80 0.18
CA ASP A 112 16.24 7.67 0.40
C ASP A 112 15.46 6.34 0.45
N TYR A 113 15.56 5.54 -0.61
CA TYR A 113 15.00 4.18 -0.68
C TYR A 113 15.99 3.10 -0.21
N TYR A 114 17.26 3.47 0.00
CA TYR A 114 18.32 2.54 0.32
C TYR A 114 18.34 2.12 1.80
N ARG A 115 17.87 2.97 2.68
CA ARG A 115 17.83 2.71 4.13
C ARG A 115 16.41 2.39 4.57
N PRO A 116 16.22 1.56 5.63
CA PRO A 116 14.90 1.34 6.20
C PRO A 116 14.24 2.68 6.56
N ALA A 117 13.10 2.96 5.94
CA ALA A 117 12.38 4.23 6.06
C ALA A 117 11.47 4.27 7.31
N VAL A 118 11.87 3.62 8.43
CA VAL A 118 11.06 3.48 9.64
C VAL A 118 10.57 4.83 10.16
N ARG A 119 11.47 5.81 10.29
CA ARG A 119 11.12 7.16 10.78
C ARG A 119 10.06 7.86 9.92
N PHE A 120 10.02 7.56 8.63
CA PHE A 120 9.16 8.23 7.66
C PHE A 120 7.85 7.47 7.42
N LYS A 121 7.88 6.14 7.49
CA LYS A 121 6.75 5.27 7.13
C LYS A 121 6.05 4.61 8.31
N CYS A 122 6.72 4.44 9.46
CA CYS A 122 6.19 3.65 10.56
C CYS A 122 5.65 4.51 11.71
N ARG A 123 4.99 5.63 11.38
CA ARG A 123 4.30 6.47 12.36
C ARG A 123 2.89 5.97 12.62
N ASP A 124 2.34 6.31 13.77
CA ASP A 124 1.00 5.89 14.19
C ASP A 124 -0.05 6.30 13.16
N GLY A 125 -0.89 5.35 12.75
CA GLY A 125 -1.96 5.57 11.77
C GLY A 125 -1.51 5.73 10.32
N PHE A 126 -0.25 5.54 9.97
CA PHE A 126 0.27 5.76 8.60
C PHE A 126 -0.03 4.62 7.62
N CYS A 127 -0.99 3.74 7.94
CA CYS A 127 -1.47 2.70 7.05
C CYS A 127 -2.99 2.49 7.18
N PRO A 128 -3.82 3.48 6.80
CA PRO A 128 -5.26 3.25 6.65
C PRO A 128 -5.53 2.12 5.65
N MET A 129 -6.43 1.20 6.00
CA MET A 129 -6.84 0.08 5.16
C MET A 129 -8.36 -0.11 5.18
N GLY A 130 -8.93 -0.52 4.05
CA GLY A 130 -10.36 -0.74 3.88
C GLY A 130 -10.84 -0.43 2.47
N PRO A 131 -12.16 -0.19 2.27
CA PRO A 131 -13.23 -0.28 3.25
C PRO A 131 -13.65 -1.72 3.54
N ALA A 132 -13.32 -2.66 2.63
CA ALA A 132 -13.74 -4.06 2.70
C ALA A 132 -12.62 -4.98 2.21
N ILE A 133 -12.74 -6.28 2.49
CA ILE A 133 -11.95 -7.33 1.86
C ILE A 133 -12.86 -8.05 0.86
N VAL A 134 -12.50 -8.01 -0.43
CA VAL A 134 -13.31 -8.54 -1.53
C VAL A 134 -12.60 -9.77 -2.12
N PRO A 135 -13.27 -10.94 -2.17
CA PRO A 135 -12.69 -12.15 -2.77
C PRO A 135 -12.29 -11.94 -4.22
N ALA A 136 -11.18 -12.56 -4.65
CA ALA A 136 -10.68 -12.47 -6.04
C ALA A 136 -11.76 -12.80 -7.08
N ALA A 137 -12.61 -13.78 -6.82
CA ALA A 137 -13.67 -14.20 -7.73
C ALA A 137 -14.72 -13.10 -8.02
N ALA A 138 -14.82 -12.08 -7.17
CA ALA A 138 -15.74 -10.96 -7.34
C ALA A 138 -15.11 -9.78 -8.12
N LEU A 139 -13.78 -9.80 -8.38
CA LEU A 139 -13.04 -8.69 -8.99
C LEU A 139 -12.72 -8.89 -10.47
N GLY A 140 -13.01 -10.05 -11.04
CA GLY A 140 -12.60 -10.39 -12.41
C GLY A 140 -11.09 -10.59 -12.50
N ASP A 141 -10.43 -9.88 -13.42
CA ASP A 141 -8.99 -9.97 -13.58
C ASP A 141 -8.26 -9.07 -12.57
N VAL A 142 -7.63 -9.71 -11.58
CA VAL A 142 -6.91 -9.04 -10.49
C VAL A 142 -5.64 -8.31 -10.96
N ASP A 143 -5.15 -8.62 -12.14
CA ASP A 143 -3.99 -7.96 -12.75
C ASP A 143 -4.38 -6.71 -13.57
N THR A 144 -5.67 -6.30 -13.54
CA THR A 144 -6.17 -5.10 -14.23
C THR A 144 -7.04 -4.19 -13.35
N ILE A 145 -6.90 -4.26 -12.04
CA ILE A 145 -7.65 -3.42 -11.09
C ILE A 145 -7.21 -1.96 -11.23
N GLY A 146 -8.13 -1.11 -11.67
CA GLY A 146 -7.90 0.34 -11.70
C GLY A 146 -7.99 0.96 -10.32
N LEU A 147 -7.08 1.89 -10.03
CA LEU A 147 -6.96 2.60 -8.76
C LEU A 147 -6.94 4.11 -9.01
N THR A 148 -7.68 4.89 -8.24
CA THR A 148 -7.63 6.36 -8.29
C THR A 148 -7.39 6.93 -6.90
N VAL A 149 -6.66 8.05 -6.85
CA VAL A 149 -6.47 8.86 -5.64
C VAL A 149 -7.07 10.24 -5.89
N ARG A 150 -7.92 10.68 -4.97
CA ARG A 150 -8.41 12.06 -4.92
C ARG A 150 -7.98 12.72 -3.63
N ILE A 151 -7.61 13.99 -3.74
CA ILE A 151 -7.30 14.86 -2.61
C ILE A 151 -8.28 16.03 -2.69
N ASP A 152 -9.08 16.22 -1.64
CA ASP A 152 -10.11 17.26 -1.56
C ASP A 152 -11.09 17.24 -2.75
N GLY A 153 -11.39 16.02 -3.26
CA GLY A 153 -12.26 15.76 -4.40
C GLY A 153 -11.58 15.82 -5.76
N GLU A 154 -10.39 16.41 -5.88
CA GLU A 154 -9.63 16.53 -7.13
C GLU A 154 -8.83 15.25 -7.43
N LEU A 155 -8.88 14.77 -8.67
CA LEU A 155 -8.12 13.59 -9.12
C LEU A 155 -6.62 13.90 -9.12
N ALA A 156 -5.86 13.20 -8.27
CA ALA A 156 -4.42 13.37 -8.14
C ALA A 156 -3.62 12.28 -8.88
N VAL A 157 -4.10 11.00 -8.83
CA VAL A 157 -3.41 9.86 -9.47
C VAL A 157 -4.45 8.89 -10.02
N SER A 158 -4.12 8.28 -11.17
CA SER A 158 -4.74 7.07 -11.70
C SER A 158 -3.67 6.03 -11.94
N ALA A 159 -3.90 4.80 -11.51
CA ALA A 159 -2.99 3.68 -11.66
C ALA A 159 -3.75 2.38 -11.89
N SER A 160 -3.05 1.30 -12.18
CA SER A 160 -3.65 -0.02 -12.36
C SER A 160 -2.67 -1.10 -11.93
N THR A 161 -3.17 -2.24 -11.45
CA THR A 161 -2.34 -3.42 -11.22
C THR A 161 -1.69 -3.97 -12.49
N SER A 162 -2.17 -3.57 -13.67
CA SER A 162 -1.57 -3.94 -14.97
C SER A 162 -0.18 -3.33 -15.21
N THR A 163 0.20 -2.31 -14.45
CA THR A 163 1.52 -1.67 -14.51
C THR A 163 2.52 -2.24 -13.52
N LEU A 164 2.12 -3.23 -12.72
CA LEU A 164 3.02 -3.92 -11.81
C LEU A 164 4.11 -4.68 -12.59
N ILE A 165 5.33 -4.65 -12.07
CA ILE A 165 6.48 -5.36 -12.64
C ILE A 165 6.32 -6.86 -12.44
N ARG A 166 5.92 -7.26 -11.22
CA ARG A 166 5.44 -8.60 -10.90
C ARG A 166 3.94 -8.55 -10.75
N SER A 167 3.23 -9.36 -11.50
CA SER A 167 1.79 -9.55 -11.33
C SER A 167 1.47 -9.96 -9.89
N VAL A 168 0.20 -9.88 -9.51
CA VAL A 168 -0.25 -10.30 -8.17
C VAL A 168 0.23 -11.71 -7.82
N ARG A 169 0.10 -12.64 -8.77
CA ARG A 169 0.44 -14.06 -8.59
C ARG A 169 1.94 -14.28 -8.47
N GLU A 170 2.72 -13.63 -9.33
CA GLU A 170 4.18 -13.71 -9.31
C GLU A 170 4.76 -13.10 -8.05
N LEU A 171 4.26 -11.95 -7.60
CA LEU A 171 4.73 -11.31 -6.38
C LEU A 171 4.49 -12.22 -5.16
N ILE A 172 3.31 -12.83 -5.04
CA ILE A 172 3.01 -13.77 -3.95
C ILE A 172 3.94 -14.99 -4.02
N ALA A 173 4.17 -15.55 -5.21
CA ALA A 173 5.07 -16.69 -5.38
C ALA A 173 6.51 -16.33 -4.97
N ASP A 174 7.03 -15.21 -5.46
CA ASP A 174 8.39 -14.75 -5.19
C ASP A 174 8.61 -14.48 -3.69
N VAL A 175 7.66 -13.80 -3.04
CA VAL A 175 7.80 -13.48 -1.61
C VAL A 175 7.65 -14.73 -0.75
N THR A 176 6.71 -15.63 -1.07
CA THR A 176 6.52 -16.88 -0.30
C THR A 176 7.62 -17.90 -0.55
N ALA A 177 8.50 -17.71 -1.52
CA ALA A 177 9.66 -18.57 -1.75
C ALA A 177 10.69 -18.48 -0.60
N PHE A 178 10.80 -17.31 0.07
CA PHE A 178 11.79 -17.09 1.13
C PHE A 178 11.19 -16.79 2.51
N MET A 179 9.90 -16.42 2.60
CA MET A 179 9.23 -16.17 3.88
C MET A 179 7.81 -16.75 3.87
N SER A 180 7.16 -16.81 5.03
CA SER A 180 5.77 -17.24 5.15
C SER A 180 4.89 -16.06 5.54
N PHE A 181 3.65 -16.05 5.04
CA PHE A 181 2.56 -15.26 5.58
C PHE A 181 1.64 -16.14 6.41
N ASP A 182 1.05 -15.59 7.44
CA ASP A 182 0.00 -16.24 8.22
C ASP A 182 -1.37 -15.61 7.93
N ALA A 183 -2.45 -16.20 8.45
CA ALA A 183 -3.79 -15.65 8.28
C ALA A 183 -3.88 -14.23 8.87
N GLY A 184 -4.42 -13.29 8.10
CA GLY A 184 -4.51 -11.87 8.46
C GLY A 184 -3.31 -11.02 8.04
N ASP A 185 -2.18 -11.62 7.65
CA ASP A 185 -1.08 -10.85 7.07
C ASP A 185 -1.50 -10.19 5.75
N VAL A 186 -0.90 -9.06 5.46
CA VAL A 186 -1.24 -8.23 4.30
C VAL A 186 0.01 -7.98 3.46
N LEU A 187 -0.15 -8.01 2.13
CA LEU A 187 0.88 -7.59 1.18
C LEU A 187 0.33 -6.49 0.27
N LEU A 188 0.88 -5.28 0.39
CA LEU A 188 0.65 -4.18 -0.54
C LEU A 188 1.41 -4.48 -1.83
N LEU A 189 0.71 -4.45 -2.96
CA LEU A 189 1.23 -4.93 -4.24
C LEU A 189 2.25 -3.98 -4.89
N GLY A 190 2.25 -2.73 -4.49
CA GLY A 190 3.10 -1.66 -4.99
C GLY A 190 2.35 -0.33 -4.90
N VAL A 191 3.09 0.74 -4.72
CA VAL A 191 2.55 2.09 -4.69
C VAL A 191 2.64 2.70 -6.08
N ALA A 192 1.54 3.30 -6.55
CA ALA A 192 1.52 4.03 -7.81
C ALA A 192 2.64 5.08 -7.87
N GLY A 193 3.31 5.15 -9.00
CA GLY A 193 4.38 6.13 -9.21
C GLY A 193 3.87 7.56 -9.06
N GLY A 194 4.70 8.44 -8.48
CA GLY A 194 4.34 9.84 -8.27
C GLY A 194 3.32 10.03 -7.15
N ALA A 195 3.48 9.33 -6.01
CA ALA A 195 2.61 9.47 -4.85
C ALA A 195 2.34 10.95 -4.54
N PRO A 196 1.06 11.41 -4.59
CA PRO A 196 0.72 12.81 -4.42
C PRO A 196 0.94 13.25 -2.99
N ARG A 197 1.18 14.55 -2.80
CA ARG A 197 1.36 15.16 -1.49
C ARG A 197 0.08 15.85 -1.02
N ALA A 198 -0.28 15.61 0.24
CA ALA A 198 -1.43 16.22 0.88
C ALA A 198 -1.04 16.85 2.22
N ARG A 199 -1.69 17.97 2.57
CA ARG A 199 -1.42 18.76 3.79
C ARG A 199 -2.43 18.47 4.88
N ALA A 200 -2.15 18.91 6.08
CA ALA A 200 -3.15 18.92 7.14
C ALA A 200 -4.40 19.69 6.69
N GLY A 201 -5.58 19.14 6.99
CA GLY A 201 -6.87 19.62 6.51
C GLY A 201 -7.40 18.87 5.29
N SER A 202 -6.55 18.16 4.53
CA SER A 202 -6.99 17.44 3.34
C SER A 202 -7.76 16.17 3.65
N THR A 203 -8.72 15.86 2.79
CA THR A 203 -9.43 14.60 2.73
C THR A 203 -8.89 13.75 1.59
N ILE A 204 -8.57 12.50 1.87
CA ILE A 204 -8.02 11.54 0.92
C ILE A 204 -9.06 10.49 0.60
N GLU A 205 -9.23 10.20 -0.68
CA GLU A 205 -10.05 9.10 -1.18
C GLU A 205 -9.20 8.23 -2.11
N ILE A 206 -9.12 6.94 -1.82
CA ILE A 206 -8.48 5.93 -2.66
C ILE A 206 -9.58 4.98 -3.10
N ALA A 207 -9.85 4.90 -4.40
CA ALA A 207 -10.96 4.11 -4.92
C ALA A 207 -10.50 3.09 -5.97
N ALA A 208 -11.08 1.90 -5.91
CA ALA A 208 -10.96 0.88 -6.96
C ALA A 208 -12.31 0.23 -7.22
N ALA A 209 -12.63 0.03 -8.50
CA ALA A 209 -13.87 -0.62 -8.91
C ALA A 209 -13.95 -2.04 -8.33
N GLY A 210 -15.08 -2.41 -7.76
CA GLY A 210 -15.30 -3.70 -7.12
C GLY A 210 -14.79 -3.82 -5.68
N ILE A 211 -13.87 -2.96 -5.22
CA ILE A 211 -13.37 -2.98 -3.83
C ILE A 211 -14.06 -1.89 -3.00
N GLY A 212 -14.24 -0.70 -3.56
CA GLY A 212 -14.87 0.42 -2.89
C GLY A 212 -13.95 1.64 -2.80
N THR A 213 -14.18 2.47 -1.77
CA THR A 213 -13.40 3.71 -1.55
C THR A 213 -12.95 3.78 -0.10
N LEU A 214 -11.63 3.73 0.09
CA LEU A 214 -10.97 4.01 1.37
C LEU A 214 -10.84 5.52 1.54
N ARG A 215 -11.23 6.03 2.72
CA ARG A 215 -11.15 7.46 3.07
C ARG A 215 -10.34 7.67 4.33
N HIS A 216 -9.63 8.76 4.38
CA HIS A 216 -9.03 9.26 5.62
C HIS A 216 -8.80 10.76 5.54
N THR A 217 -8.61 11.42 6.68
CA THR A 217 -8.33 12.85 6.76
C THR A 217 -6.97 13.09 7.37
N LEU A 218 -6.32 14.17 6.94
CA LEU A 218 -5.06 14.61 7.53
C LEU A 218 -5.33 15.76 8.50
N ILE A 219 -4.75 15.71 9.70
CA ILE A 219 -4.80 16.80 10.68
C ILE A 219 -3.39 17.21 11.09
N ALA A 220 -3.22 18.46 11.49
CA ALA A 220 -1.95 18.90 12.06
C ALA A 220 -1.73 18.25 13.44
N GLU A 221 -0.47 17.98 13.76
CA GLU A 221 -0.08 17.60 15.11
C GLU A 221 -0.39 18.75 16.07
N GLU A 222 -1.07 18.47 17.17
CA GLU A 222 -1.30 19.47 18.22
C GLU A 222 0.03 19.84 18.88
N THR A 223 0.35 21.11 18.87
CA THR A 223 1.53 21.62 19.61
C THR A 223 1.24 21.54 21.10
N ARG A 224 2.03 20.76 21.82
CA ARG A 224 1.99 20.69 23.28
C ARG A 224 2.64 21.91 23.92
#